data_e5394191c092fdda36d63d465b17f48a
#
_entry.id   e5394191c092fdda36d63d465b17f48a
#
_cell.length_a   1.000
_cell.length_b   1.000
_cell.length_c   1.000
_cell.angle_alpha   90.00
_cell.angle_beta   90.00
_cell.angle_gamma   90.00
#
_symmetry.space_group_name_H-M   'P 1'
#
loop_
_entity.id
_entity.type
_entity.pdbx_description
1 polymer ?
#
loop_
_entity_poly.entity_id
_entity_poly.type
_entity_poly.pdbx_seq_one_letter_code
_entity_poly.pdbx_strand_id
1 'polypeptide(L)'
;ATVTVLEGADIAALVSAVEKAGYYAAPIVEAGPDLSDREREARAAEIRGLKRAVGLAALATIPLFLVEMGRHFVPGVHHLLGSTIGEQPWRLISFALAAFVLFAPGLRFYRKGVPNLVRRTPDMNSLVVLGATAAFAYSTVATFMPGLLPAGANHIYFEAAAVIVTLILVGRLFEAQAKGRTSEAIKRLMTLQAKTARVERAGAILEVPVSEVLVGDIVVVRPGERLPVDGEVLDGASYVDESMITGEPIPVEKGPG
;
A
#
# COMPACT_ATOMS: atom_id res chain seq x y z
N ALA A 1 -3.89 -14.44 2.00
CA ALA A 1 -3.94 -15.77 2.63
C ALA A 1 -3.47 -16.79 1.60
N THR A 2 -2.65 -17.75 2.03
CA THR A 2 -2.20 -18.88 1.21
C THR A 2 -3.06 -20.08 1.59
N VAL A 3 -3.59 -20.78 0.60
CA VAL A 3 -4.42 -21.98 0.79
C VAL A 3 -3.71 -23.13 0.09
N THR A 4 -3.41 -24.20 0.83
CA THR A 4 -2.87 -25.44 0.27
C THR A 4 -4.04 -26.30 -0.21
N VAL A 5 -3.98 -26.73 -1.45
CA VAL A 5 -5.05 -27.51 -2.09
C VAL A 5 -4.61 -28.95 -2.20
N LEU A 6 -5.50 -29.89 -1.88
CA LEU A 6 -5.23 -31.31 -2.06
C LEU A 6 -5.17 -31.69 -3.55
N GLU A 7 -4.40 -32.73 -3.89
CA GLU A 7 -4.34 -33.24 -5.26
C GLU A 7 -5.74 -33.58 -5.79
N GLY A 8 -6.06 -33.04 -6.98
CA GLY A 8 -7.36 -33.26 -7.65
C GLY A 8 -8.38 -32.12 -7.46
N ALA A 9 -8.10 -31.07 -6.71
CA ALA A 9 -9.01 -29.95 -6.60
C ALA A 9 -8.96 -29.03 -7.85
N ASP A 10 -10.13 -28.59 -8.32
CA ASP A 10 -10.24 -27.65 -9.43
C ASP A 10 -9.81 -26.23 -9.02
N ILE A 11 -8.58 -25.86 -9.36
CA ILE A 11 -8.00 -24.56 -9.05
C ILE A 11 -8.81 -23.45 -9.74
N ALA A 12 -9.38 -23.67 -10.93
CA ALA A 12 -10.14 -22.68 -11.65
C ALA A 12 -11.47 -22.36 -10.94
N ALA A 13 -12.13 -23.39 -10.39
CA ALA A 13 -13.33 -23.22 -9.59
C ALA A 13 -13.05 -22.44 -8.30
N LEU A 14 -11.91 -22.69 -7.62
CA LEU A 14 -11.50 -21.97 -6.43
C LEU A 14 -11.21 -20.49 -6.73
N VAL A 15 -10.45 -20.20 -7.80
CA VAL A 15 -10.17 -18.82 -8.24
C VAL A 15 -11.49 -18.09 -8.53
N SER A 16 -12.40 -18.71 -9.29
CA SER A 16 -13.71 -18.12 -9.61
C SER A 16 -14.56 -17.85 -8.35
N ALA A 17 -14.52 -18.73 -7.36
CA ALA A 17 -15.24 -18.54 -6.09
C ALA A 17 -14.71 -17.34 -5.30
N VAL A 18 -13.38 -17.17 -5.26
CA VAL A 18 -12.73 -16.05 -4.60
C VAL A 18 -13.00 -14.73 -5.32
N GLU A 19 -12.99 -14.73 -6.66
CA GLU A 19 -13.32 -13.54 -7.47
C GLU A 19 -14.80 -13.13 -7.30
N LYS A 20 -15.72 -14.09 -7.25
CA LYS A 20 -17.15 -13.84 -6.93
C LYS A 20 -17.34 -13.22 -5.54
N ALA A 21 -16.47 -13.56 -4.59
CA ALA A 21 -16.45 -12.92 -3.27
C ALA A 21 -15.84 -11.51 -3.28
N GLY A 22 -15.31 -11.04 -4.42
CA GLY A 22 -14.74 -9.70 -4.59
C GLY A 22 -13.26 -9.60 -4.21
N TYR A 23 -12.55 -10.72 -4.14
CA TYR A 23 -11.12 -10.80 -3.89
C TYR A 23 -10.38 -11.31 -5.13
N TYR A 24 -9.10 -11.06 -5.20
CA TYR A 24 -8.24 -11.61 -6.25
C TYR A 24 -7.54 -12.86 -5.74
N ALA A 25 -7.52 -13.92 -6.55
CA ALA A 25 -6.77 -15.13 -6.30
C ALA A 25 -5.96 -15.52 -7.55
N ALA A 26 -4.76 -16.02 -7.34
CA ALA A 26 -3.94 -16.60 -8.40
C ALA A 26 -3.25 -17.87 -7.86
N PRO A 27 -3.05 -18.90 -8.70
CA PRO A 27 -2.28 -20.07 -8.30
C PRO A 27 -0.82 -19.63 -8.06
N ILE A 28 -0.23 -20.10 -6.96
CA ILE A 28 1.20 -19.97 -6.71
C ILE A 28 1.87 -21.10 -7.47
N VAL A 29 2.39 -20.81 -8.64
CA VAL A 29 3.35 -21.68 -9.30
C VAL A 29 4.69 -21.47 -8.60
N GLU A 30 5.31 -22.52 -8.12
CA GLU A 30 6.50 -22.55 -7.24
C GLU A 30 7.36 -21.27 -7.22
N ALA A 31 7.71 -20.85 -6.00
CA ALA A 31 8.33 -19.57 -5.70
C ALA A 31 9.61 -19.28 -6.51
N GLY A 32 9.45 -18.77 -7.73
CA GLY A 32 10.56 -18.20 -8.48
C GLY A 32 10.82 -16.75 -8.02
N PRO A 33 12.01 -16.21 -8.28
CA PRO A 33 12.38 -14.82 -7.98
C PRO A 33 11.42 -13.76 -8.52
N ASP A 34 10.60 -14.12 -9.51
CA ASP A 34 9.65 -13.29 -10.24
C ASP A 34 8.43 -12.82 -9.37
N LEU A 35 7.96 -13.61 -8.38
CA LEU A 35 6.82 -13.22 -7.53
C LEU A 35 7.15 -12.01 -6.65
N SER A 36 8.36 -11.98 -6.11
CA SER A 36 8.80 -10.88 -5.25
C SER A 36 8.98 -9.57 -6.01
N ASP A 37 9.33 -9.64 -7.26
CA ASP A 37 9.54 -8.47 -8.11
C ASP A 37 8.21 -7.93 -8.63
N ARG A 38 7.26 -8.80 -8.99
CA ARG A 38 5.87 -8.44 -9.32
C ARG A 38 5.16 -7.74 -8.16
N GLU A 39 5.33 -8.24 -6.92
CA GLU A 39 4.79 -7.56 -5.74
C GLU A 39 5.39 -6.16 -5.52
N ARG A 40 6.70 -6.00 -5.76
CA ARG A 40 7.38 -4.70 -5.70
C ARG A 40 6.84 -3.73 -6.74
N GLU A 41 6.70 -4.19 -7.98
CA GLU A 41 6.19 -3.38 -9.08
C GLU A 41 4.74 -2.95 -8.82
N ALA A 42 3.89 -3.87 -8.37
CA ALA A 42 2.50 -3.59 -8.00
C ALA A 42 2.42 -2.56 -6.87
N ARG A 43 3.22 -2.72 -5.82
CA ARG A 43 3.30 -1.77 -4.70
C ARG A 43 3.85 -0.42 -5.13
N ALA A 44 4.90 -0.39 -5.94
CA ALA A 44 5.44 0.85 -6.48
C ALA A 44 4.42 1.58 -7.38
N ALA A 45 3.63 0.84 -8.15
CA ALA A 45 2.55 1.38 -8.96
C ALA A 45 1.42 1.95 -8.08
N GLU A 46 1.05 1.27 -7.00
CA GLU A 46 0.07 1.75 -6.01
C GLU A 46 0.52 3.06 -5.36
N ILE A 47 1.78 3.13 -4.87
CA ILE A 47 2.34 4.35 -4.27
C ILE A 47 2.39 5.50 -5.28
N ARG A 48 2.78 5.25 -6.54
CA ARG A 48 2.76 6.27 -7.60
C ARG A 48 1.33 6.77 -7.85
N GLY A 49 0.36 5.86 -7.90
CA GLY A 49 -1.05 6.20 -8.05
C GLY A 49 -1.60 7.03 -6.89
N LEU A 50 -1.22 6.69 -5.65
CA LEU A 50 -1.58 7.46 -4.45
C LEU A 50 -0.92 8.84 -4.45
N LYS A 51 0.37 8.96 -4.79
CA LYS A 51 1.05 10.27 -4.88
C LYS A 51 0.37 11.20 -5.89
N ARG A 52 -0.01 10.69 -7.06
CA ARG A 52 -0.75 11.47 -8.07
C ARG A 52 -2.13 11.89 -7.55
N ALA A 53 -2.86 10.98 -6.92
CA ALA A 53 -4.18 11.28 -6.35
C ALA A 53 -4.10 12.34 -5.24
N VAL A 54 -3.12 12.23 -4.33
CA VAL A 54 -2.86 13.25 -3.29
C VAL A 54 -2.50 14.59 -3.92
N GLY A 55 -1.61 14.61 -4.91
CA GLY A 55 -1.21 15.85 -5.61
C GLY A 55 -2.40 16.55 -6.26
N LEU A 56 -3.25 15.82 -6.99
CA LEU A 56 -4.45 16.37 -7.62
C LEU A 56 -5.48 16.84 -6.61
N ALA A 57 -5.71 16.06 -5.54
CA ALA A 57 -6.63 16.45 -4.47
C ALA A 57 -6.13 17.70 -3.74
N ALA A 58 -4.84 17.75 -3.37
CA ALA A 58 -4.24 18.90 -2.69
C ALA A 58 -4.29 20.18 -3.54
N LEU A 59 -4.02 20.07 -4.86
CA LEU A 59 -4.08 21.21 -5.78
C LEU A 59 -5.46 21.89 -5.79
N ALA A 60 -6.53 21.11 -5.66
CA ALA A 60 -7.89 21.65 -5.60
C ALA A 60 -8.31 22.03 -4.18
N THR A 61 -7.91 21.24 -3.17
CA THR A 61 -8.36 21.42 -1.78
C THR A 61 -7.64 22.56 -1.09
N ILE A 62 -6.33 22.74 -1.32
CA ILE A 62 -5.56 23.79 -0.64
C ILE A 62 -6.11 25.20 -0.93
N PRO A 63 -6.31 25.62 -2.19
CA PRO A 63 -6.86 26.94 -2.46
C PRO A 63 -8.30 27.09 -1.91
N LEU A 64 -9.13 26.06 -2.05
CA LEU A 64 -10.48 26.06 -1.50
C LEU A 64 -10.48 26.26 0.02
N PHE A 65 -9.64 25.51 0.73
CA PHE A 65 -9.51 25.61 2.18
C PHE A 65 -8.95 26.95 2.63
N LEU A 66 -7.88 27.46 1.97
CA LEU A 66 -7.26 28.72 2.34
C LEU A 66 -8.20 29.90 2.17
N VAL A 67 -8.99 29.90 1.09
CA VAL A 67 -9.96 30.99 0.85
C VAL A 67 -11.09 30.93 1.87
N GLU A 68 -11.64 29.74 2.16
CA GLU A 68 -12.74 29.59 3.10
C GLU A 68 -12.31 29.91 4.54
N MET A 69 -11.13 29.43 4.95
CA MET A 69 -10.54 29.80 6.24
C MET A 69 -10.18 31.29 6.30
N GLY A 70 -9.64 31.83 5.22
CA GLY A 70 -9.36 33.27 5.13
C GLY A 70 -10.62 34.15 5.31
N ARG A 71 -11.73 33.73 4.72
CA ARG A 71 -13.03 34.41 4.91
C ARG A 71 -13.53 34.40 6.35
N HIS A 72 -13.22 33.31 7.07
CA HIS A 72 -13.66 33.11 8.47
C HIS A 72 -12.79 33.89 9.47
N PHE A 73 -11.47 33.93 9.25
CA PHE A 73 -10.51 34.47 10.21
C PHE A 73 -10.05 35.90 9.87
N VAL A 74 -10.15 36.35 8.61
CA VAL A 74 -9.63 37.64 8.17
C VAL A 74 -10.76 38.48 7.58
N PRO A 75 -11.29 39.48 8.31
CA PRO A 75 -12.44 40.31 7.87
C PRO A 75 -12.26 40.96 6.50
N GLY A 76 -11.03 41.33 6.12
CA GLY A 76 -10.71 41.94 4.82
C GLY A 76 -10.85 40.99 3.63
N VAL A 77 -10.66 39.69 3.82
CA VAL A 77 -10.77 38.66 2.75
C VAL A 77 -12.22 38.47 2.33
N HIS A 78 -13.15 38.54 3.27
CA HIS A 78 -14.59 38.46 2.99
C HIS A 78 -15.04 39.64 2.06
N HIS A 79 -14.58 40.86 2.33
CA HIS A 79 -14.89 42.03 1.51
C HIS A 79 -14.23 41.97 0.13
N LEU A 80 -12.97 41.57 0.05
CA LEU A 80 -12.23 41.45 -1.21
C LEU A 80 -12.87 40.41 -2.15
N LEU A 81 -13.23 39.24 -1.65
CA LEU A 81 -13.85 38.19 -2.46
C LEU A 81 -15.29 38.57 -2.85
N GLY A 82 -16.05 39.19 -1.95
CA GLY A 82 -17.41 39.66 -2.23
C GLY A 82 -17.43 40.73 -3.31
N SER A 83 -16.44 41.64 -3.34
CA SER A 83 -16.33 42.68 -4.34
C SER A 83 -15.72 42.26 -5.66
N THR A 84 -14.81 41.23 -5.65
CA THR A 84 -14.05 40.83 -6.84
C THR A 84 -14.71 39.68 -7.60
N ILE A 85 -15.18 38.66 -6.90
CA ILE A 85 -15.71 37.42 -7.50
C ILE A 85 -17.23 37.29 -7.26
N GLY A 86 -17.76 37.81 -6.16
CA GLY A 86 -19.14 37.63 -5.75
C GLY A 86 -19.38 36.29 -5.03
N GLU A 87 -20.43 36.21 -4.21
CA GLU A 87 -20.71 35.00 -3.44
C GLU A 87 -21.15 33.81 -4.31
N GLN A 88 -22.02 34.05 -5.28
CA GLN A 88 -22.57 32.98 -6.11
C GLN A 88 -21.52 32.33 -7.03
N PRO A 89 -20.65 33.06 -7.75
CA PRO A 89 -19.54 32.45 -8.49
C PRO A 89 -18.58 31.66 -7.60
N TRP A 90 -18.29 32.17 -6.38
CA TRP A 90 -17.45 31.42 -5.44
C TRP A 90 -18.07 30.08 -5.03
N ARG A 91 -19.38 30.04 -4.73
CA ARG A 91 -20.09 28.80 -4.43
C ARG A 91 -20.00 27.79 -5.58
N LEU A 92 -20.11 28.24 -6.83
CA LEU A 92 -19.97 27.37 -8.01
C LEU A 92 -18.54 26.85 -8.20
N ILE A 93 -17.53 27.70 -7.96
CA ILE A 93 -16.12 27.29 -7.99
C ILE A 93 -15.88 26.24 -6.90
N SER A 94 -16.34 26.49 -5.68
CA SER A 94 -16.21 25.55 -4.55
C SER A 94 -16.89 24.21 -4.82
N PHE A 95 -18.08 24.24 -5.41
CA PHE A 95 -18.78 23.05 -5.87
C PHE A 95 -17.96 22.27 -6.89
N ALA A 96 -17.43 22.93 -7.93
CA ALA A 96 -16.66 22.28 -8.98
C ALA A 96 -15.36 21.66 -8.46
N LEU A 97 -14.62 22.38 -7.59
CA LEU A 97 -13.40 21.89 -6.97
C LEU A 97 -13.65 20.68 -6.04
N ALA A 98 -14.69 20.77 -5.20
CA ALA A 98 -15.06 19.68 -4.32
C ALA A 98 -15.57 18.46 -5.11
N ALA A 99 -16.41 18.66 -6.14
CA ALA A 99 -16.84 17.59 -7.03
C ALA A 99 -15.65 16.90 -7.71
N PHE A 100 -14.67 17.67 -8.19
CA PHE A 100 -13.44 17.12 -8.74
C PHE A 100 -12.70 16.25 -7.72
N VAL A 101 -12.50 16.73 -6.49
CA VAL A 101 -11.81 15.97 -5.44
C VAL A 101 -12.54 14.69 -5.10
N LEU A 102 -13.87 14.72 -4.97
CA LEU A 102 -14.66 13.55 -4.62
C LEU A 102 -14.69 12.50 -5.74
N PHE A 103 -14.94 12.93 -6.98
CA PHE A 103 -15.25 12.04 -8.10
C PHE A 103 -14.07 11.75 -9.05
N ALA A 104 -12.91 12.42 -8.87
CA ALA A 104 -11.68 12.04 -9.58
C ALA A 104 -10.69 11.32 -8.62
N PRO A 105 -9.86 12.00 -7.79
CA PRO A 105 -8.95 11.29 -6.91
C PRO A 105 -9.67 10.48 -5.81
N GLY A 106 -10.83 10.94 -5.34
CA GLY A 106 -11.66 10.28 -4.32
C GLY A 106 -12.49 9.10 -4.82
N LEU A 107 -12.65 8.90 -6.13
CA LEU A 107 -13.49 7.85 -6.72
C LEU A 107 -13.15 6.44 -6.20
N ARG A 108 -11.89 6.21 -5.81
CA ARG A 108 -11.45 4.94 -5.21
C ARG A 108 -12.20 4.58 -3.93
N PHE A 109 -12.60 5.58 -3.13
CA PHE A 109 -13.40 5.36 -1.93
C PHE A 109 -14.83 4.95 -2.29
N TYR A 110 -15.42 5.58 -3.30
CA TYR A 110 -16.76 5.23 -3.78
C TYR A 110 -16.83 3.82 -4.35
N ARG A 111 -15.83 3.42 -5.16
CA ARG A 111 -15.78 2.07 -5.75
C ARG A 111 -15.71 0.95 -4.71
N LYS A 112 -15.13 1.20 -3.53
CA LYS A 112 -15.04 0.22 -2.44
C LYS A 112 -16.12 0.43 -1.38
N GLY A 113 -16.36 1.66 -0.97
CA GLY A 113 -17.25 2.01 0.13
C GLY A 113 -18.73 1.79 -0.19
N VAL A 114 -19.19 2.13 -1.40
CA VAL A 114 -20.60 1.95 -1.79
C VAL A 114 -20.99 0.47 -1.83
N PRO A 115 -20.24 -0.44 -2.49
CA PRO A 115 -20.56 -1.87 -2.44
C PRO A 115 -20.56 -2.44 -1.02
N ASN A 116 -19.63 -2.00 -0.16
CA ASN A 116 -19.57 -2.46 1.23
C ASN A 116 -20.77 -1.99 2.06
N LEU A 117 -21.27 -0.77 1.81
CA LEU A 117 -22.50 -0.26 2.42
C LEU A 117 -23.71 -1.10 2.00
N VAL A 118 -23.84 -1.40 0.71
CA VAL A 118 -24.94 -2.22 0.18
C VAL A 118 -24.92 -3.64 0.76
N ARG A 119 -23.71 -4.22 0.91
CA ARG A 119 -23.50 -5.56 1.49
C ARG A 119 -23.62 -5.58 3.03
N ARG A 120 -23.90 -4.44 3.68
CA ARG A 120 -23.97 -4.30 5.15
C ARG A 120 -22.65 -4.69 5.86
N THR A 121 -21.52 -4.52 5.21
CA THR A 121 -20.17 -4.71 5.76
C THR A 121 -19.38 -3.40 5.68
N PRO A 122 -19.83 -2.34 6.39
CA PRO A 122 -19.20 -1.02 6.28
C PRO A 122 -17.74 -1.08 6.75
N ASP A 123 -16.90 -0.38 6.02
CA ASP A 123 -15.48 -0.20 6.30
C ASP A 123 -15.11 1.29 6.37
N MET A 124 -13.83 1.59 6.54
CA MET A 124 -13.32 2.96 6.54
C MET A 124 -13.70 3.72 5.24
N ASN A 125 -13.70 3.04 4.08
CA ASN A 125 -14.08 3.69 2.82
C ASN A 125 -15.56 4.07 2.82
N SER A 126 -16.40 3.24 3.42
CA SER A 126 -17.84 3.51 3.60
C SER A 126 -18.09 4.75 4.45
N LEU A 127 -17.33 4.91 5.53
CA LEU A 127 -17.43 6.09 6.41
C LEU A 127 -17.02 7.37 5.68
N VAL A 128 -15.92 7.31 4.91
CA VAL A 128 -15.45 8.45 4.10
C VAL A 128 -16.50 8.84 3.07
N VAL A 129 -17.09 7.87 2.38
CA VAL A 129 -18.14 8.12 1.38
C VAL A 129 -19.35 8.78 2.03
N LEU A 130 -19.83 8.27 3.16
CA LEU A 130 -20.99 8.85 3.85
C LEU A 130 -20.73 10.29 4.30
N GLY A 131 -19.61 10.53 5.00
CA GLY A 131 -19.29 11.86 5.53
C GLY A 131 -19.04 12.90 4.42
N ALA A 132 -18.20 12.57 3.45
CA ALA A 132 -17.88 13.48 2.34
C ALA A 132 -19.11 13.75 1.45
N THR A 133 -19.91 12.71 1.16
CA THR A 133 -21.14 12.87 0.36
C THR A 133 -22.19 13.67 1.11
N ALA A 134 -22.36 13.49 2.41
CA ALA A 134 -23.32 14.27 3.20
C ALA A 134 -22.96 15.75 3.20
N ALA A 135 -21.69 16.10 3.43
CA ALA A 135 -21.22 17.48 3.38
C ALA A 135 -21.36 18.09 1.98
N PHE A 136 -21.02 17.34 0.94
CA PHE A 136 -21.14 17.77 -0.45
C PHE A 136 -22.62 17.94 -0.87
N ALA A 137 -23.49 17.00 -0.56
CA ALA A 137 -24.91 17.04 -0.90
C ALA A 137 -25.61 18.21 -0.19
N TYR A 138 -25.36 18.40 1.11
CA TYR A 138 -25.88 19.53 1.84
C TYR A 138 -25.48 20.86 1.20
N SER A 139 -24.20 21.03 0.90
CA SER A 139 -23.66 22.24 0.28
C SER A 139 -24.19 22.47 -1.13
N THR A 140 -24.49 21.39 -1.86
CA THR A 140 -25.14 21.45 -3.16
C THR A 140 -26.58 21.99 -3.03
N VAL A 141 -27.34 21.49 -2.06
CA VAL A 141 -28.69 22.00 -1.78
C VAL A 141 -28.63 23.48 -1.35
N ALA A 142 -27.71 23.84 -0.46
CA ALA A 142 -27.51 25.23 -0.03
C ALA A 142 -27.14 26.18 -1.18
N THR A 143 -26.45 25.68 -2.21
CA THR A 143 -26.02 26.47 -3.36
C THR A 143 -27.12 26.63 -4.42
N PHE A 144 -27.81 25.53 -4.77
CA PHE A 144 -28.75 25.49 -5.90
C PHE A 144 -30.22 25.64 -5.50
N MET A 145 -30.57 25.24 -4.25
CA MET A 145 -31.93 25.21 -3.73
C MET A 145 -32.03 25.82 -2.32
N PRO A 146 -31.52 27.05 -2.09
CA PRO A 146 -31.45 27.63 -0.74
C PRO A 146 -32.83 27.76 -0.06
N GLY A 147 -33.90 27.86 -0.84
CA GLY A 147 -35.27 27.93 -0.33
C GLY A 147 -35.78 26.63 0.35
N LEU A 148 -35.10 25.47 0.20
CA LEU A 148 -35.43 24.24 0.90
C LEU A 148 -34.84 24.21 2.33
N LEU A 149 -33.91 25.09 2.65
CA LEU A 149 -33.26 25.12 3.95
C LEU A 149 -33.90 26.15 4.88
N PRO A 150 -33.92 25.87 6.20
CA PRO A 150 -34.37 26.87 7.19
C PRO A 150 -33.57 28.18 7.12
N ALA A 151 -34.18 29.27 7.53
CA ALA A 151 -33.50 30.56 7.60
C ALA A 151 -32.24 30.46 8.48
N GLY A 152 -31.10 30.92 7.95
CA GLY A 152 -29.81 30.87 8.62
C GLY A 152 -29.00 29.60 8.37
N ALA A 153 -29.52 28.57 7.67
CA ALA A 153 -28.86 27.32 7.39
C ALA A 153 -28.12 27.29 6.02
N ASN A 154 -27.85 28.44 5.40
CA ASN A 154 -27.28 28.53 4.05
C ASN A 154 -25.73 28.42 4.02
N HIS A 155 -25.12 27.78 5.01
CA HIS A 155 -23.68 27.54 5.01
C HIS A 155 -23.28 26.43 4.05
N ILE A 156 -22.13 26.57 3.41
CA ILE A 156 -21.55 25.56 2.54
C ILE A 156 -20.38 24.86 3.25
N TYR A 157 -20.15 23.58 2.96
CA TYR A 157 -19.11 22.73 3.54
C TYR A 157 -18.36 21.98 2.43
N PHE A 158 -18.20 22.59 1.25
CA PHE A 158 -17.47 21.98 0.14
C PHE A 158 -16.01 21.75 0.49
N GLU A 159 -15.38 22.69 1.22
CA GLU A 159 -14.03 22.59 1.71
C GLU A 159 -13.87 21.40 2.68
N ALA A 160 -14.84 21.19 3.57
CA ALA A 160 -14.80 20.08 4.53
C ALA A 160 -14.86 18.74 3.81
N ALA A 161 -15.75 18.60 2.81
CA ALA A 161 -15.83 17.39 1.99
C ALA A 161 -14.50 17.12 1.25
N ALA A 162 -13.89 18.14 0.65
CA ALA A 162 -12.61 18.02 -0.06
C ALA A 162 -11.45 17.71 0.89
N VAL A 163 -11.39 18.35 2.05
CA VAL A 163 -10.36 18.14 3.07
C VAL A 163 -10.42 16.70 3.62
N ILE A 164 -11.61 16.19 3.95
CA ILE A 164 -11.79 14.81 4.41
C ILE A 164 -11.17 13.83 3.40
N VAL A 165 -11.55 13.91 2.12
CA VAL A 165 -11.04 13.03 1.07
C VAL A 165 -9.53 13.16 0.92
N THR A 166 -9.01 14.39 0.92
CA THR A 166 -7.57 14.65 0.75
C THR A 166 -6.75 14.11 1.91
N LEU A 167 -7.17 14.34 3.15
CA LEU A 167 -6.46 13.84 4.34
C LEU A 167 -6.46 12.30 4.40
N ILE A 168 -7.56 11.67 4.03
CA ILE A 168 -7.62 10.21 3.96
C ILE A 168 -6.71 9.67 2.86
N LEU A 169 -6.60 10.33 1.70
CA LEU A 169 -5.64 9.97 0.66
C LEU A 169 -4.19 10.08 1.15
N VAL A 170 -3.85 11.14 1.91
CA VAL A 170 -2.54 11.29 2.54
C VAL A 170 -2.29 10.17 3.54
N GLY A 171 -3.26 9.84 4.40
CA GLY A 171 -3.16 8.72 5.34
C GLY A 171 -2.90 7.39 4.62
N ARG A 172 -3.61 7.11 3.52
CA ARG A 172 -3.38 5.93 2.68
C ARG A 172 -1.99 5.90 2.05
N LEU A 173 -1.48 7.04 1.63
CA LEU A 173 -0.12 7.14 1.10
C LEU A 173 0.92 6.78 2.17
N PHE A 174 0.77 7.31 3.40
CA PHE A 174 1.66 6.98 4.51
C PHE A 174 1.57 5.50 4.91
N GLU A 175 0.37 4.94 4.96
CA GLU A 175 0.16 3.51 5.21
C GLU A 175 0.88 2.64 4.17
N ALA A 176 0.72 2.94 2.88
CA ALA A 176 1.38 2.20 1.80
C ALA A 176 2.90 2.30 1.86
N GLN A 177 3.45 3.46 2.22
CA GLN A 177 4.88 3.67 2.40
C GLN A 177 5.43 2.91 3.61
N ALA A 178 4.73 2.94 4.75
CA ALA A 178 5.14 2.24 5.97
C ALA A 178 5.20 0.73 5.76
N LYS A 179 4.18 0.15 5.13
CA LYS A 179 4.16 -1.29 4.77
C LYS A 179 5.32 -1.68 3.85
N GLY A 180 5.74 -0.79 2.95
CA GLY A 180 6.87 -1.00 2.05
C GLY A 180 8.21 -1.15 2.79
N ARG A 181 8.48 -0.30 3.78
CA ARG A 181 9.73 -0.31 4.54
C ARG A 181 9.93 -1.59 5.35
N THR A 182 8.88 -2.09 5.99
CA THR A 182 8.94 -3.33 6.79
C THR A 182 9.30 -4.54 5.92
N SER A 183 8.69 -4.67 4.74
CA SER A 183 9.01 -5.75 3.79
C SER A 183 10.44 -5.68 3.26
N GLU A 184 10.99 -4.49 3.08
CA GLU A 184 12.37 -4.30 2.62
C GLU A 184 13.40 -4.71 3.67
N ALA A 185 13.14 -4.42 4.95
CA ALA A 185 14.02 -4.84 6.05
C ALA A 185 14.08 -6.38 6.16
N ILE A 186 12.94 -7.06 6.12
CA ILE A 186 12.87 -8.54 6.10
C ILE A 186 13.63 -9.10 4.90
N LYS A 187 13.48 -8.49 3.73
CA LYS A 187 14.13 -8.94 2.50
C LYS A 187 15.65 -8.77 2.54
N ARG A 188 16.17 -7.72 3.19
CA ARG A 188 17.62 -7.56 3.43
C ARG A 188 18.18 -8.72 4.25
N LEU A 189 17.44 -9.21 5.24
CA LEU A 189 17.85 -10.41 5.99
C LEU A 189 17.84 -11.65 5.11
N MET A 190 16.83 -11.83 4.25
CA MET A 190 16.78 -12.96 3.31
C MET A 190 17.89 -12.94 2.24
N THR A 191 18.39 -11.75 1.86
CA THR A 191 19.52 -11.64 0.90
C THR A 191 20.86 -12.03 1.53
N LEU A 192 20.93 -12.23 2.84
CA LEU A 192 22.11 -12.77 3.52
C LEU A 192 22.29 -14.28 3.29
N GLN A 193 21.24 -14.99 2.92
CA GLN A 193 21.31 -16.41 2.57
C GLN A 193 22.05 -16.60 1.23
N ALA A 194 22.92 -17.60 1.17
CA ALA A 194 23.59 -17.99 -0.08
C ALA A 194 22.54 -18.46 -1.10
N LYS A 195 22.69 -18.08 -2.36
CA LYS A 195 21.78 -18.50 -3.44
C LYS A 195 22.24 -19.78 -4.15
N THR A 196 23.56 -19.99 -4.17
CA THR A 196 24.20 -21.16 -4.78
C THR A 196 25.09 -21.85 -3.77
N ALA A 197 25.31 -23.13 -3.96
CA ALA A 197 26.23 -23.99 -3.22
C ALA A 197 27.18 -24.68 -4.19
N ARG A 198 28.43 -24.92 -3.75
CA ARG A 198 29.34 -25.79 -4.48
C ARG A 198 29.25 -27.18 -3.90
N VAL A 199 28.75 -28.11 -4.69
CA VAL A 199 28.55 -29.48 -4.27
C VAL A 199 29.53 -30.37 -5.04
N GLU A 200 30.21 -31.27 -4.31
CA GLU A 200 31.04 -32.32 -4.89
C GLU A 200 30.18 -33.54 -5.21
N ARG A 201 30.00 -33.81 -6.50
CA ARG A 201 29.29 -35.01 -6.98
C ARG A 201 30.19 -35.76 -7.98
N ALA A 202 30.38 -37.03 -7.79
CA ALA A 202 31.20 -37.89 -8.65
C ALA A 202 32.64 -37.36 -8.88
N GLY A 203 33.27 -36.74 -7.88
CA GLY A 203 34.62 -36.19 -7.96
C GLY A 203 34.73 -34.85 -8.72
N ALA A 204 33.61 -34.23 -9.09
CA ALA A 204 33.57 -32.91 -9.71
C ALA A 204 32.83 -31.92 -8.81
N ILE A 205 33.37 -30.70 -8.71
CA ILE A 205 32.71 -29.58 -7.98
C ILE A 205 31.79 -28.85 -8.93
N LEU A 206 30.49 -28.90 -8.62
CA LEU A 206 29.43 -28.23 -9.39
C LEU A 206 28.81 -27.11 -8.57
N GLU A 207 28.55 -25.98 -9.21
CA GLU A 207 27.78 -24.90 -8.59
C GLU A 207 26.29 -25.11 -8.90
N VAL A 208 25.48 -25.33 -7.85
CA VAL A 208 24.05 -25.59 -7.97
C VAL A 208 23.25 -24.58 -7.11
N PRO A 209 22.00 -24.28 -7.46
CA PRO A 209 21.09 -23.55 -6.57
C PRO A 209 20.97 -24.27 -5.22
N VAL A 210 20.88 -23.52 -4.11
CA VAL A 210 20.73 -24.11 -2.76
C VAL A 210 19.51 -25.02 -2.67
N SER A 211 18.44 -24.74 -3.44
CA SER A 211 17.24 -25.58 -3.52
C SER A 211 17.46 -26.98 -4.12
N GLU A 212 18.58 -27.20 -4.80
CA GLU A 212 18.94 -28.47 -5.44
C GLU A 212 19.97 -29.28 -4.63
N VAL A 213 20.39 -28.77 -3.47
CA VAL A 213 21.26 -29.48 -2.53
C VAL A 213 20.46 -30.53 -1.80
N LEU A 214 20.96 -31.76 -1.82
CA LEU A 214 20.32 -32.91 -1.21
C LEU A 214 21.04 -33.34 0.07
N VAL A 215 20.31 -34.01 0.96
CA VAL A 215 20.91 -34.61 2.16
C VAL A 215 21.90 -35.67 1.74
N GLY A 216 23.14 -35.56 2.26
CA GLY A 216 24.27 -36.45 1.89
C GLY A 216 25.21 -35.86 0.83
N ASP A 217 24.89 -34.69 0.26
CA ASP A 217 25.83 -33.96 -0.60
C ASP A 217 27.02 -33.42 0.22
N ILE A 218 28.22 -33.45 -0.36
CA ILE A 218 29.41 -32.78 0.19
C ILE A 218 29.47 -31.39 -0.35
N VAL A 219 29.38 -30.38 0.54
CA VAL A 219 29.42 -28.97 0.19
C VAL A 219 30.81 -28.42 0.46
N VAL A 220 31.41 -27.81 -0.56
CA VAL A 220 32.73 -27.17 -0.46
C VAL A 220 32.56 -25.67 -0.22
N VAL A 221 33.02 -25.21 0.94
CA VAL A 221 32.97 -23.77 1.33
C VAL A 221 34.38 -23.21 1.41
N ARG A 222 34.63 -22.08 0.77
CA ARG A 222 35.93 -21.40 0.77
C ARG A 222 35.95 -20.26 1.80
N PRO A 223 37.13 -19.85 2.27
CA PRO A 223 37.27 -18.69 3.14
C PRO A 223 36.56 -17.46 2.58
N GLY A 224 35.76 -16.79 3.40
CA GLY A 224 34.97 -15.62 3.01
C GLY A 224 33.64 -15.94 2.32
N GLU A 225 33.33 -17.19 2.04
CA GLU A 225 32.01 -17.63 1.52
C GLU A 225 31.03 -17.85 2.67
N ARG A 226 29.75 -17.84 2.33
CA ARG A 226 28.67 -18.15 3.27
C ARG A 226 28.38 -19.65 3.25
N LEU A 227 28.08 -20.20 4.41
CA LEU A 227 27.56 -21.56 4.54
C LEU A 227 26.14 -21.60 3.93
N PRO A 228 25.92 -22.39 2.87
CA PRO A 228 24.65 -22.36 2.15
C PRO A 228 23.54 -23.17 2.82
N VAL A 229 23.89 -24.21 3.56
CA VAL A 229 23.00 -25.17 4.24
C VAL A 229 23.59 -25.60 5.57
N ASP A 230 22.76 -26.15 6.44
CA ASP A 230 23.21 -26.81 7.67
C ASP A 230 23.93 -28.13 7.33
N GLY A 231 24.97 -28.47 8.11
CA GLY A 231 25.74 -29.68 7.88
C GLY A 231 26.77 -29.92 8.96
N GLU A 232 27.47 -31.04 8.83
CA GLU A 232 28.57 -31.46 9.69
C GLU A 232 29.89 -31.24 8.95
N VAL A 233 30.91 -30.71 9.64
CA VAL A 233 32.22 -30.50 9.06
C VAL A 233 32.92 -31.86 8.90
N LEU A 234 33.21 -32.28 7.68
CA LEU A 234 33.91 -33.52 7.38
C LEU A 234 35.43 -33.34 7.37
N ASP A 235 35.91 -32.24 6.80
CA ASP A 235 37.34 -31.92 6.65
C ASP A 235 37.59 -30.45 6.71
N GLY A 236 38.76 -30.06 7.22
CA GLY A 236 39.16 -28.64 7.35
C GLY A 236 38.77 -28.01 8.68
N ALA A 237 39.28 -26.83 8.92
CA ALA A 237 38.92 -25.97 10.07
C ALA A 237 38.92 -24.51 9.67
N SER A 238 37.99 -23.73 10.21
CA SER A 238 37.91 -22.29 9.98
C SER A 238 37.12 -21.60 11.07
N TYR A 239 37.25 -20.27 11.12
CA TYR A 239 36.42 -19.44 11.96
C TYR A 239 35.16 -18.99 11.20
N VAL A 240 34.00 -19.20 11.81
CA VAL A 240 32.70 -18.85 11.25
C VAL A 240 32.07 -17.71 12.04
N ASP A 241 31.66 -16.67 11.35
CA ASP A 241 30.89 -15.56 11.92
C ASP A 241 29.41 -15.98 12.05
N GLU A 242 28.98 -16.27 13.26
CA GLU A 242 27.60 -16.63 13.62
C GLU A 242 26.83 -15.44 14.23
N SER A 243 27.37 -14.22 14.18
CA SER A 243 26.80 -13.04 14.84
C SER A 243 25.36 -12.73 14.42
N MET A 244 25.00 -13.09 13.21
CA MET A 244 23.62 -12.93 12.70
C MET A 244 22.60 -13.83 13.40
N ILE A 245 23.03 -14.93 14.00
CA ILE A 245 22.17 -15.91 14.69
C ILE A 245 22.29 -15.75 16.20
N THR A 246 23.54 -15.69 16.69
CA THR A 246 23.84 -15.66 18.13
C THR A 246 23.82 -14.25 18.72
N GLY A 247 24.08 -13.23 17.90
CA GLY A 247 24.31 -11.84 18.34
C GLY A 247 25.71 -11.58 18.90
N GLU A 248 26.59 -12.58 18.96
CA GLU A 248 27.95 -12.45 19.44
C GLU A 248 28.93 -12.12 18.32
N PRO A 249 29.74 -11.05 18.43
CA PRO A 249 30.60 -10.58 17.34
C PRO A 249 31.88 -11.40 17.18
N ILE A 250 32.16 -12.39 18.05
CA ILE A 250 33.38 -13.18 18.03
C ILE A 250 33.16 -14.41 17.15
N PRO A 251 33.96 -14.60 16.07
CA PRO A 251 33.85 -15.78 15.23
C PRO A 251 34.18 -17.07 16.02
N VAL A 252 33.41 -18.11 15.76
CA VAL A 252 33.53 -19.41 16.42
C VAL A 252 34.33 -20.35 15.54
N GLU A 253 35.31 -21.06 16.15
CA GLU A 253 36.08 -22.07 15.45
C GLU A 253 35.20 -23.30 15.18
N LYS A 254 35.21 -23.78 13.92
CA LYS A 254 34.53 -24.99 13.48
C LYS A 254 35.56 -25.95 12.87
N GLY A 255 35.54 -27.18 13.29
CA GLY A 255 36.37 -28.28 12.80
C GLY A 255 35.56 -29.59 12.68
N PRO A 256 36.18 -30.71 12.25
CA PRO A 256 35.51 -31.98 12.07
C PRO A 256 34.82 -32.48 13.34
N GLY A 257 33.53 -32.91 13.21
CA GLY A 257 32.68 -33.47 14.28
C GLY A 257 31.66 -32.51 14.86
#